data_aff6cb67247266167dba1f41b020e832
#
_entry.id   aff6cb67247266167dba1f41b020e832
#
_cell.length_a   1.000
_cell.length_b   1.000
_cell.length_c   1.000
_cell.angle_alpha   90.00
_cell.angle_beta   90.00
_cell.angle_gamma   90.00
#
_symmetry.space_group_name_H-M   'P 1'
#
loop_
_entity.id
_entity.type
_entity.pdbx_description
1 polymer ?
#
loop_
_entity_poly.entity_id
_entity_poly.type
_entity_poly.pdbx_seq_one_letter_code
_entity_poly.pdbx_strand_id
1 'polypeptide(L)'
;KADRCDIYTDVDGVYTTDPRIVARARKLDLVTYEEMLELASVGAKVLQTRSVGLAMKEGVVVQVLSSFDEPTQDDLPGTLIVSDGDLEAKLKETKMERQLITGIAHDKNEAKIIVTRVPDKPGAVASIFTPLADAAINVDMIIQNDSKDNEETDVTFTVPRADLAR
;
A
#
# COMPACT_ATOMS: atom_id res chain seq x y z
N LYS A 1 -6.19 17.58 -22.02
CA LYS A 1 -5.68 17.07 -20.76
C LYS A 1 -6.55 17.64 -19.65
N ALA A 2 -7.06 16.80 -18.74
CA ALA A 2 -7.81 17.27 -17.60
C ALA A 2 -6.83 17.78 -16.53
N ASP A 3 -7.24 18.79 -15.77
CA ASP A 3 -6.45 19.32 -14.65
C ASP A 3 -6.69 18.48 -13.37
N ARG A 4 -7.89 17.90 -13.25
CA ARG A 4 -8.31 17.06 -12.13
C ARG A 4 -9.25 15.93 -12.59
N CYS A 5 -9.19 14.80 -11.92
CA CYS A 5 -10.10 13.67 -12.09
C CYS A 5 -10.81 13.39 -10.78
N ASP A 6 -12.13 13.57 -10.74
CA ASP A 6 -12.95 13.29 -9.57
C ASP A 6 -13.49 11.86 -9.65
N ILE A 7 -13.20 11.06 -8.64
CA ILE A 7 -13.65 9.65 -8.52
C ILE A 7 -14.65 9.56 -7.39
N TYR A 8 -15.89 9.31 -7.74
CA TYR A 8 -16.98 9.09 -6.81
C TYR A 8 -17.07 7.61 -6.44
N THR A 9 -17.09 7.32 -5.15
CA THR A 9 -17.09 5.95 -4.60
C THR A 9 -18.03 5.84 -3.39
N ASP A 10 -18.11 4.67 -2.80
CA ASP A 10 -18.92 4.39 -1.60
C ASP A 10 -18.26 4.85 -0.28
N VAL A 11 -17.08 5.48 -0.37
CA VAL A 11 -16.38 6.10 0.76
C VAL A 11 -16.14 7.58 0.50
N ASP A 12 -16.01 8.37 1.56
CA ASP A 12 -15.83 9.81 1.51
C ASP A 12 -14.37 10.26 1.40
N GLY A 13 -13.44 9.33 1.18
CA GLY A 13 -12.03 9.62 1.01
C GLY A 13 -11.13 8.44 1.42
N VAL A 14 -9.84 8.70 1.47
CA VAL A 14 -8.81 7.76 1.93
C VAL A 14 -8.55 8.00 3.42
N TYR A 15 -8.44 6.92 4.19
CA TYR A 15 -8.21 6.99 5.63
C TYR A 15 -6.82 6.52 6.01
N THR A 16 -6.32 6.97 7.15
CA THR A 16 -5.03 6.51 7.72
C THR A 16 -4.96 5.00 7.92
N THR A 17 -6.09 4.33 8.07
CA THR A 17 -6.27 2.87 8.05
C THR A 17 -7.76 2.56 7.87
N ASP A 18 -8.14 1.28 7.76
CA ASP A 18 -9.54 0.89 7.62
C ASP A 18 -10.36 1.27 8.87
N PRO A 19 -11.32 2.22 8.77
CA PRO A 19 -12.13 2.67 9.90
C PRO A 19 -13.03 1.57 10.49
N ARG A 20 -13.32 0.50 9.73
CA ARG A 20 -14.07 -0.66 10.22
C ARG A 20 -13.26 -1.50 11.20
N ILE A 21 -11.93 -1.37 11.18
CA ILE A 21 -11.00 -2.08 12.06
C ILE A 21 -10.54 -1.17 13.18
N VAL A 22 -10.22 0.08 12.85
CA VAL A 22 -9.73 1.07 13.80
C VAL A 22 -10.66 2.26 13.81
N ALA A 23 -11.55 2.33 14.80
CA ALA A 23 -12.54 3.39 14.93
C ALA A 23 -11.95 4.82 15.06
N ARG A 24 -10.65 4.94 15.34
CA ARG A 24 -9.90 6.21 15.41
C ARG A 24 -9.21 6.56 14.08
N ALA A 25 -9.42 5.80 13.02
CA ALA A 25 -8.90 6.15 11.70
C ALA A 25 -9.39 7.55 11.30
N ARG A 26 -8.49 8.35 10.75
CA ARG A 26 -8.81 9.72 10.29
C ARG A 26 -8.74 9.76 8.78
N LYS A 27 -9.64 10.52 8.19
CA LYS A 27 -9.59 10.82 6.76
C LYS A 27 -8.36 11.67 6.46
N LEU A 28 -7.71 11.39 5.35
CA LEU A 28 -6.58 12.15 4.83
C LEU A 28 -7.12 13.21 3.87
N ASP A 29 -6.74 14.46 4.07
CA ASP A 29 -7.08 15.53 3.13
C ASP A 29 -6.22 15.46 1.88
N LEU A 30 -4.96 15.06 2.05
CA LEU A 30 -3.93 14.97 1.01
C LEU A 30 -3.12 13.69 1.16
N VAL A 31 -2.76 13.07 0.04
CA VAL A 31 -1.86 11.92 -0.04
C VAL A 31 -1.07 12.01 -1.35
N THR A 32 0.17 11.55 -1.38
CA THR A 32 0.94 11.50 -2.62
C THR A 32 0.53 10.33 -3.50
N TYR A 33 0.87 10.37 -4.80
CA TYR A 33 0.61 9.23 -5.70
C TYR A 33 1.31 7.97 -5.21
N GLU A 34 2.56 8.10 -4.74
CA GLU A 34 3.38 7.01 -4.24
C GLU A 34 2.75 6.37 -3.00
N GLU A 35 2.38 7.18 -2.02
CA GLU A 35 1.70 6.71 -0.80
C GLU A 35 0.36 6.04 -1.13
N MET A 36 -0.41 6.60 -2.07
CA MET A 36 -1.69 6.01 -2.50
C MET A 36 -1.48 4.68 -3.24
N LEU A 37 -0.42 4.56 -4.05
CA LEU A 37 -0.06 3.30 -4.72
C LEU A 37 0.26 2.22 -3.70
N GLU A 38 1.06 2.53 -2.68
CA GLU A 38 1.38 1.60 -1.60
C GLU A 38 0.11 1.19 -0.83
N LEU A 39 -0.70 2.15 -0.40
CA LEU A 39 -1.96 1.87 0.30
C LEU A 39 -2.90 0.99 -0.55
N ALA A 40 -3.03 1.27 -1.84
CA ALA A 40 -3.90 0.54 -2.75
C ALA A 40 -3.38 -0.88 -3.06
N SER A 41 -2.05 -1.07 -3.12
CA SER A 41 -1.44 -2.38 -3.38
C SER A 41 -1.58 -3.34 -2.20
N VAL A 42 -1.59 -2.83 -0.97
CA VAL A 42 -1.58 -3.63 0.27
C VAL A 42 -2.96 -3.75 0.92
N GLY A 43 -4.04 -3.30 0.27
CA GLY A 43 -5.39 -3.59 0.74
C GLY A 43 -6.34 -2.41 0.94
N ALA A 44 -5.89 -1.18 0.82
CA ALA A 44 -6.79 -0.02 0.79
C ALA A 44 -7.52 0.05 -0.57
N LYS A 45 -8.59 -0.73 -0.73
CA LYS A 45 -9.32 -0.93 -2.00
C LYS A 45 -10.17 0.28 -2.44
N VAL A 46 -9.80 1.48 -2.02
CA VAL A 46 -10.52 2.72 -2.40
C VAL A 46 -10.29 3.05 -3.87
N LEU A 47 -9.05 2.89 -4.36
CA LEU A 47 -8.67 3.10 -5.76
C LEU A 47 -7.94 1.89 -6.32
N GLN A 48 -8.03 1.73 -7.64
CA GLN A 48 -7.20 0.77 -8.36
C GLN A 48 -5.80 1.34 -8.57
N THR A 49 -4.75 0.55 -8.30
CA THR A 49 -3.34 0.96 -8.49
C THR A 49 -3.06 1.49 -9.88
N ARG A 50 -3.63 0.86 -10.93
CA ARG A 50 -3.47 1.31 -12.32
C ARG A 50 -4.04 2.71 -12.58
N SER A 51 -5.12 3.09 -11.89
CA SER A 51 -5.72 4.42 -12.05
C SER A 51 -4.83 5.49 -11.42
N VAL A 52 -4.28 5.19 -10.24
CA VAL A 52 -3.33 6.07 -9.55
C VAL A 52 -2.03 6.21 -10.35
N GLY A 53 -1.48 5.09 -10.85
CA GLY A 53 -0.28 5.08 -11.68
C GLY A 53 -0.44 5.85 -12.98
N LEU A 54 -1.62 5.81 -13.62
CA LEU A 54 -1.91 6.61 -14.81
C LEU A 54 -1.99 8.10 -14.47
N ALA A 55 -2.67 8.45 -13.39
CA ALA A 55 -2.78 9.83 -12.93
C ALA A 55 -1.40 10.43 -12.59
N MET A 56 -0.56 9.67 -11.89
CA MET A 56 0.83 10.02 -11.60
C MET A 56 1.63 10.29 -12.88
N LYS A 57 1.58 9.36 -13.85
CA LYS A 57 2.28 9.48 -15.13
C LYS A 57 1.85 10.73 -15.92
N GLU A 58 0.56 11.04 -15.91
CA GLU A 58 -0.02 12.16 -16.66
C GLU A 58 0.01 13.49 -15.87
N GLY A 59 0.38 13.45 -14.59
CA GLY A 59 0.38 14.61 -13.69
C GLY A 59 -1.04 15.20 -13.55
N VAL A 60 -2.03 14.34 -13.32
CA VAL A 60 -3.43 14.73 -13.14
C VAL A 60 -3.81 14.51 -11.68
N VAL A 61 -4.20 15.59 -10.99
CA VAL A 61 -4.70 15.48 -9.61
C VAL A 61 -5.94 14.57 -9.57
N VAL A 62 -6.00 13.64 -8.63
CA VAL A 62 -7.18 12.81 -8.41
C VAL A 62 -7.85 13.25 -7.11
N GLN A 63 -9.16 13.35 -7.13
CA GLN A 63 -9.96 13.60 -5.93
C GLN A 63 -10.90 12.43 -5.71
N VAL A 64 -10.88 11.86 -4.50
CA VAL A 64 -11.80 10.81 -4.06
C VAL A 64 -12.94 11.45 -3.32
N LEU A 65 -14.17 11.17 -3.75
CA LEU A 65 -15.39 11.78 -3.24
C LEU A 65 -16.44 10.69 -2.94
N SER A 66 -17.34 10.98 -1.98
CA SER A 66 -18.49 10.14 -1.71
C SER A 66 -19.56 10.30 -2.80
N SER A 67 -20.13 9.17 -3.26
CA SER A 67 -21.29 9.17 -4.15
C SER A 67 -22.61 9.52 -3.41
N PHE A 68 -22.57 9.57 -2.10
CA PHE A 68 -23.76 9.74 -1.25
C PHE A 68 -23.89 11.17 -0.68
N ASP A 69 -22.80 11.94 -0.72
CA ASP A 69 -22.77 13.28 -0.16
C ASP A 69 -23.11 14.33 -1.22
N GLU A 70 -23.90 15.32 -0.84
CA GLU A 70 -24.17 16.49 -1.68
C GLU A 70 -22.90 17.33 -1.79
N PRO A 71 -22.54 17.82 -3.00
CA PRO A 71 -21.39 18.69 -3.19
C PRO A 71 -21.58 19.99 -2.42
N THR A 72 -20.76 20.24 -1.41
CA THR A 72 -20.71 21.52 -0.72
C THR A 72 -19.74 22.46 -1.40
N GLN A 73 -20.10 23.76 -1.52
CA GLN A 73 -19.30 24.73 -2.27
C GLN A 73 -18.03 25.20 -1.53
N ASP A 74 -17.96 25.02 -0.21
CA ASP A 74 -16.95 25.69 0.63
C ASP A 74 -15.84 24.80 1.17
N ASP A 75 -15.96 23.47 1.11
CA ASP A 75 -14.93 22.55 1.55
C ASP A 75 -14.49 21.67 0.38
N LEU A 76 -13.20 21.37 0.28
CA LEU A 76 -12.69 20.33 -0.59
C LEU A 76 -13.01 18.97 0.05
N PRO A 77 -14.20 18.41 -0.16
CA PRO A 77 -14.57 17.16 0.46
C PRO A 77 -13.69 16.04 -0.10
N GLY A 78 -13.48 15.00 0.69
CA GLY A 78 -12.76 13.83 0.24
C GLY A 78 -11.25 13.92 0.43
N THR A 79 -10.51 13.19 -0.40
CA THR A 79 -9.04 13.14 -0.36
C THR A 79 -8.47 13.53 -1.72
N LEU A 80 -7.50 14.43 -1.73
CA LEU A 80 -6.73 14.77 -2.93
C LEU A 80 -5.47 13.91 -3.02
N ILE A 81 -5.23 13.33 -4.20
CA ILE A 81 -4.01 12.60 -4.54
C ILE A 81 -3.20 13.49 -5.49
N VAL A 82 -2.00 13.84 -5.06
CA VAL A 82 -1.16 14.87 -5.69
C VAL A 82 0.28 14.39 -5.82
N SER A 83 1.11 15.18 -6.51
CA SER A 83 2.57 14.95 -6.50
C SER A 83 3.19 15.34 -5.14
N ASP A 84 4.37 14.81 -4.84
CA ASP A 84 5.12 15.19 -3.63
C ASP A 84 5.41 16.70 -3.58
N GLY A 85 5.72 17.31 -4.73
CA GLY A 85 5.94 18.75 -4.84
C GLY A 85 4.68 19.59 -4.55
N ASP A 86 3.51 19.15 -5.00
CA ASP A 86 2.24 19.82 -4.70
C ASP A 86 1.85 19.67 -3.23
N LEU A 87 2.13 18.49 -2.63
CA LEU A 87 1.94 18.28 -1.21
C LEU A 87 2.79 19.25 -0.39
N GLU A 88 4.09 19.34 -0.70
CA GLU A 88 4.99 20.27 -0.01
C GLU A 88 4.55 21.74 -0.15
N ALA A 89 4.08 22.15 -1.32
CA ALA A 89 3.58 23.51 -1.54
C ALA A 89 2.38 23.78 -0.65
N LYS A 90 1.40 22.87 -0.59
CA LYS A 90 0.20 23.01 0.25
C LYS A 90 0.51 22.98 1.74
N LEU A 91 1.45 22.13 2.20
CA LEU A 91 1.88 22.10 3.60
C LEU A 91 2.53 23.42 4.02
N LYS A 92 3.32 24.06 3.15
CA LYS A 92 3.91 25.38 3.39
C LYS A 92 2.85 26.47 3.49
N GLU A 93 1.85 26.46 2.61
CA GLU A 93 0.73 27.41 2.65
C GLU A 93 -0.09 27.31 3.94
N THR A 94 -0.38 26.08 4.38
CA THR A 94 -1.21 25.82 5.56
C THR A 94 -0.42 25.81 6.87
N LYS A 95 0.92 25.93 6.81
CA LYS A 95 1.85 25.77 7.96
C LYS A 95 1.67 24.45 8.71
N MET A 96 1.27 23.41 7.99
CA MET A 96 1.14 22.06 8.54
C MET A 96 2.48 21.33 8.43
N GLU A 97 2.78 20.48 9.43
CA GLU A 97 3.95 19.60 9.39
C GLU A 97 3.61 18.32 8.62
N ARG A 98 4.59 17.84 7.83
CA ARG A 98 4.47 16.53 7.17
C ARG A 98 4.42 15.42 8.21
N GLN A 99 3.42 14.56 8.13
CA GLN A 99 3.37 13.36 8.97
C GLN A 99 4.43 12.34 8.50
N LEU A 100 5.16 11.74 9.45
CA LEU A 100 6.13 10.68 9.14
C LEU A 100 5.46 9.39 8.65
N ILE A 101 4.24 9.12 9.10
CA ILE A 101 3.45 7.95 8.72
C ILE A 101 2.09 8.47 8.27
N THR A 102 1.82 8.34 6.98
CA THR A 102 0.56 8.80 6.37
C THR A 102 -0.57 7.81 6.64
N GLY A 103 -0.28 6.50 6.55
CA GLY A 103 -1.29 5.47 6.77
C GLY A 103 -0.68 4.09 6.99
N ILE A 104 -1.54 3.14 7.37
CA ILE A 104 -1.22 1.73 7.57
C ILE A 104 -2.27 0.92 6.83
N ALA A 105 -1.88 0.27 5.75
CA ALA A 105 -2.70 -0.73 5.06
C ALA A 105 -2.39 -2.14 5.61
N HIS A 106 -3.35 -3.06 5.48
CA HIS A 106 -3.16 -4.45 5.87
C HIS A 106 -3.86 -5.37 4.88
N ASP A 107 -3.25 -6.51 4.61
CA ASP A 107 -3.88 -7.61 3.89
C ASP A 107 -4.04 -8.83 4.83
N LYS A 108 -5.23 -9.45 4.81
CA LYS A 108 -5.54 -10.68 5.55
C LYS A 108 -5.37 -11.94 4.70
N ASN A 109 -5.10 -11.78 3.43
CA ASN A 109 -5.01 -12.88 2.47
C ASN A 109 -3.59 -13.47 2.36
N GLU A 110 -2.69 -13.06 3.22
CA GLU A 110 -1.33 -13.56 3.28
C GLU A 110 -1.17 -14.71 4.28
N ALA A 111 -0.34 -15.67 3.92
CA ALA A 111 0.11 -16.74 4.80
C ALA A 111 1.63 -16.62 5.00
N LYS A 112 2.05 -16.64 6.26
CA LYS A 112 3.48 -16.63 6.63
C LYS A 112 4.01 -18.07 6.68
N ILE A 113 5.11 -18.31 5.98
CA ILE A 113 5.84 -19.56 5.97
C ILE A 113 7.21 -19.33 6.61
N ILE A 114 7.62 -20.25 7.48
CA ILE A 114 8.94 -20.22 8.10
C ILE A 114 9.61 -21.56 7.80
N VAL A 115 10.74 -21.51 7.09
CA VAL A 115 11.61 -22.66 6.89
C VAL A 115 12.78 -22.53 7.84
N THR A 116 12.84 -23.43 8.80
CA THR A 116 13.85 -23.41 9.87
C THR A 116 15.05 -24.28 9.52
N ARG A 117 16.20 -23.92 10.06
CA ARG A 117 17.46 -24.66 9.90
C ARG A 117 17.88 -24.83 8.43
N VAL A 118 17.76 -23.79 7.66
CA VAL A 118 18.27 -23.72 6.29
C VAL A 118 19.79 -23.58 6.37
N PRO A 119 20.59 -24.45 5.72
CA PRO A 119 22.04 -24.26 5.70
C PRO A 119 22.44 -22.89 5.15
N ASP A 120 23.26 -22.15 5.86
CA ASP A 120 23.74 -20.82 5.43
C ASP A 120 24.91 -20.99 4.44
N LYS A 121 24.54 -21.38 3.22
CA LYS A 121 25.48 -21.58 2.11
C LYS A 121 24.87 -21.14 0.77
N PRO A 122 25.70 -20.74 -0.19
CA PRO A 122 25.23 -20.37 -1.52
C PRO A 122 24.33 -21.44 -2.16
N GLY A 123 23.15 -21.01 -2.65
CA GLY A 123 22.18 -21.87 -3.32
C GLY A 123 21.12 -22.50 -2.42
N ALA A 124 21.26 -22.49 -1.10
CA ALA A 124 20.26 -23.06 -0.20
C ALA A 124 18.90 -22.35 -0.32
N VAL A 125 18.89 -21.02 -0.33
CA VAL A 125 17.68 -20.21 -0.50
C VAL A 125 17.07 -20.40 -1.90
N ALA A 126 17.90 -20.55 -2.93
CA ALA A 126 17.44 -20.83 -4.29
C ALA A 126 16.68 -22.16 -4.38
N SER A 127 17.07 -23.18 -3.61
CA SER A 127 16.37 -24.48 -3.59
C SER A 127 14.95 -24.37 -3.01
N ILE A 128 14.66 -23.36 -2.19
CA ILE A 128 13.34 -23.07 -1.63
C ILE A 128 12.48 -22.33 -2.65
N PHE A 129 13.04 -21.26 -3.27
CA PHE A 129 12.23 -20.38 -4.11
C PHE A 129 12.09 -20.84 -5.56
N THR A 130 13.02 -21.66 -6.09
CA THR A 130 12.90 -22.19 -7.46
C THR A 130 11.62 -23.00 -7.68
N PRO A 131 11.25 -23.96 -6.80
CA PRO A 131 9.99 -24.69 -6.94
C PRO A 131 8.74 -23.79 -6.87
N LEU A 132 8.78 -22.74 -6.04
CA LEU A 132 7.68 -21.78 -5.94
C LEU A 132 7.52 -20.97 -7.22
N ALA A 133 8.64 -20.53 -7.79
CA ALA A 133 8.67 -19.83 -9.09
C ALA A 133 8.16 -20.73 -10.23
N ASP A 134 8.58 -21.98 -10.28
CA ASP A 134 8.13 -22.97 -11.28
C ASP A 134 6.62 -23.25 -11.16
N ALA A 135 6.08 -23.20 -9.93
CA ALA A 135 4.65 -23.32 -9.67
C ALA A 135 3.86 -22.00 -9.89
N ALA A 136 4.52 -20.93 -10.31
CA ALA A 136 3.97 -19.58 -10.46
C ALA A 136 3.30 -19.08 -9.15
N ILE A 137 3.88 -19.42 -8.00
CA ILE A 137 3.47 -18.91 -6.70
C ILE A 137 4.21 -17.60 -6.44
N ASN A 138 3.47 -16.53 -6.23
CA ASN A 138 4.03 -15.24 -5.90
C ASN A 138 4.51 -15.24 -4.45
N VAL A 139 5.73 -14.76 -4.23
CA VAL A 139 6.31 -14.57 -2.89
C VAL A 139 6.48 -13.08 -2.67
N ASP A 140 5.97 -12.59 -1.55
CA ASP A 140 6.08 -11.17 -1.22
C ASP A 140 7.26 -10.93 -0.26
N MET A 141 7.02 -10.75 1.01
CA MET A 141 8.07 -10.42 1.97
C MET A 141 9.00 -11.62 2.22
N ILE A 142 10.32 -11.41 2.08
CA ILE A 142 11.33 -12.41 2.38
C ILE A 142 12.25 -11.86 3.48
N ILE A 143 12.36 -12.59 4.59
CA ILE A 143 13.25 -12.25 5.69
C ILE A 143 14.16 -13.44 5.96
N GLN A 144 15.45 -13.22 5.96
CA GLN A 144 16.46 -14.16 6.40
C GLN A 144 17.08 -13.62 7.69
N ASN A 145 17.09 -14.43 8.75
CA ASN A 145 17.72 -14.06 10.00
C ASN A 145 19.18 -14.51 10.01
N ASP A 146 20.05 -13.70 10.60
CA ASP A 146 21.43 -14.09 10.80
C ASP A 146 21.52 -15.31 11.72
N SER A 147 22.31 -16.28 11.30
CA SER A 147 22.62 -17.46 12.12
C SER A 147 23.57 -17.07 13.25
N LYS A 148 23.28 -17.52 14.47
CA LYS A 148 24.17 -17.31 15.61
C LYS A 148 25.48 -18.07 15.50
N ASP A 149 25.48 -19.18 14.74
CA ASP A 149 26.61 -20.12 14.61
C ASP A 149 27.14 -20.22 13.17
N ASN A 150 26.69 -19.36 12.23
CA ASN A 150 27.03 -19.34 10.81
C ASN A 150 26.80 -20.64 10.02
N GLU A 151 26.05 -21.58 10.53
CA GLU A 151 25.78 -22.86 9.86
C GLU A 151 24.34 -22.99 9.36
N GLU A 152 23.37 -22.45 10.07
CA GLU A 152 21.94 -22.54 9.75
C GLU A 152 21.25 -21.20 9.93
N THR A 153 20.26 -20.91 9.11
CA THR A 153 19.42 -19.71 9.18
C THR A 153 17.96 -20.06 9.06
N ASP A 154 17.09 -19.18 9.50
CA ASP A 154 15.65 -19.30 9.29
C ASP A 154 15.24 -18.35 8.16
N VAL A 155 14.52 -18.87 7.17
CA VAL A 155 13.96 -18.10 6.07
C VAL A 155 12.46 -17.97 6.26
N THR A 156 12.00 -16.74 6.39
CA THR A 156 10.58 -16.41 6.52
C THR A 156 10.12 -15.70 5.25
N PHE A 157 8.98 -16.11 4.71
CA PHE A 157 8.36 -15.42 3.58
C PHE A 157 6.84 -15.50 3.62
N THR A 158 6.16 -14.68 2.82
CA THR A 158 4.71 -14.70 2.68
C THR A 158 4.28 -15.13 1.28
N VAL A 159 3.14 -15.80 1.23
CA VAL A 159 2.46 -16.21 0.00
C VAL A 159 0.97 -15.95 0.14
N PRO A 160 0.21 -15.76 -0.97
CA PRO A 160 -1.24 -15.72 -0.92
C PRO A 160 -1.82 -16.97 -0.27
N ARG A 161 -2.80 -16.81 0.62
CA ARG A 161 -3.45 -17.96 1.31
C ARG A 161 -4.01 -18.99 0.34
N ALA A 162 -4.46 -18.57 -0.83
CA ALA A 162 -4.98 -19.48 -1.85
C ALA A 162 -3.92 -20.47 -2.38
N ASP A 163 -2.64 -20.10 -2.29
CA ASP A 163 -1.52 -20.93 -2.77
C ASP A 163 -0.92 -21.82 -1.68
N LEU A 164 -1.37 -21.69 -0.41
CA LEU A 164 -0.81 -22.43 0.71
C LEU A 164 -0.95 -23.96 0.57
N ALA A 165 -1.93 -24.44 -0.17
CA ALA A 165 -2.20 -25.87 -0.37
C ALA A 165 -1.57 -26.44 -1.67
N ARG A 166 -0.86 -25.61 -2.42
CA ARG A 166 -0.19 -25.98 -3.68
C ARG A 166 1.25 -26.34 -3.43
#